data_740fc37c7b17b30a972b854cecdd760f
#
_entry.id   740fc37c7b17b30a972b854cecdd760f
#
_cell.length_a   1.000
_cell.length_b   1.000
_cell.length_c   1.000
_cell.angle_alpha   90.00
_cell.angle_beta   90.00
_cell.angle_gamma   90.00
#
_symmetry.space_group_name_H-M   'P 1'
#
loop_
_entity.id
_entity.type
_entity.pdbx_description
1 polymer ?
#
loop_
_entity_poly.entity_id
_entity_poly.type
_entity_poly.pdbx_seq_one_letter_code
_entity_poly.pdbx_strand_id
1 'polypeptide(L)'
;METMPYLAIRSAASLIVLERGFVRNYPLDAKNLWRIGRKNPETENDIELESKIVSRKHGYIQNIDGEWYYVESGSLNGTYYNGKKIAMNENSEYEAVKLSNGDILRVDSDNLENPEERGVLLIFTTEGIGNQWKTITLRKAETVFGRNAECDVTIPLSYISARHMV
;
A
#
# COMPACT_ATOMS: atom_id res chain seq x y z
N MET A 1 10.01 29.38 33.36
CA MET A 1 9.29 29.22 32.10
C MET A 1 9.89 28.03 31.39
N GLU A 2 9.37 26.83 31.68
CA GLU A 2 9.87 25.61 31.06
C GLU A 2 9.33 25.54 29.62
N THR A 3 10.24 25.60 28.67
CA THR A 3 9.95 25.31 27.28
C THR A 3 9.63 23.82 27.16
N MET A 4 8.35 23.52 26.95
CA MET A 4 7.92 22.18 26.58
C MET A 4 8.73 21.73 25.35
N PRO A 5 9.33 20.54 25.36
CA PRO A 5 10.00 20.05 24.18
C PRO A 5 8.95 19.89 23.08
N TYR A 6 9.22 20.47 21.94
CA TYR A 6 8.46 20.27 20.70
C TYR A 6 8.46 18.77 20.44
N LEU A 7 7.38 18.10 20.79
CA LEU A 7 7.12 16.75 20.35
C LEU A 7 7.04 16.83 18.83
N ALA A 8 8.14 16.49 18.17
CA ALA A 8 8.12 16.23 16.74
C ALA A 8 7.01 15.18 16.53
N ILE A 9 5.92 15.59 15.93
CA ILE A 9 4.90 14.69 15.44
C ILE A 9 5.65 13.84 14.43
N ARG A 10 6.10 12.65 14.85
CA ARG A 10 6.62 11.66 13.91
C ARG A 10 5.46 11.38 12.98
N SER A 11 5.61 11.77 11.73
CA SER A 11 4.65 11.37 10.70
C SER A 11 4.64 9.85 10.74
N ALA A 12 3.54 9.28 11.22
CA ALA A 12 3.43 7.85 11.39
C ALA A 12 3.26 7.23 10.00
N ALA A 13 4.38 6.82 9.40
CA ALA A 13 4.35 6.09 8.15
C ALA A 13 3.57 4.79 8.35
N SER A 14 2.73 4.46 7.41
CA SER A 14 1.93 3.22 7.41
C SER A 14 1.88 2.62 6.02
N LEU A 15 1.73 1.31 5.98
CA LEU A 15 1.41 0.58 4.77
C LEU A 15 0.01 0.00 4.87
N ILE A 16 -0.85 0.41 3.95
CA ILE A 16 -2.20 -0.13 3.82
C ILE A 16 -2.16 -1.23 2.79
N VAL A 17 -2.59 -2.40 3.17
CA VAL A 17 -2.64 -3.58 2.30
C VAL A 17 -4.09 -3.91 1.97
N LEU A 18 -4.39 -3.97 0.67
CA LEU A 18 -5.66 -4.44 0.14
C LEU A 18 -5.42 -5.78 -0.55
N GLU A 19 -6.01 -6.83 -0.02
CA GLU A 19 -5.83 -8.18 -0.50
C GLU A 19 -7.12 -8.97 -0.34
N ARG A 20 -7.61 -9.59 -1.41
CA ARG A 20 -8.79 -10.49 -1.38
C ARG A 20 -10.02 -9.90 -0.68
N GLY A 21 -10.26 -8.59 -0.87
CA GLY A 21 -11.37 -7.86 -0.24
C GLY A 21 -11.13 -7.43 1.21
N PHE A 22 -9.98 -7.72 1.78
CA PHE A 22 -9.59 -7.27 3.12
C PHE A 22 -8.64 -6.08 3.05
N VAL A 23 -8.79 -5.18 4.02
CA VAL A 23 -7.90 -4.03 4.23
C VAL A 23 -7.20 -4.20 5.56
N ARG A 24 -5.88 -4.14 5.54
CA ARG A 24 -5.04 -4.18 6.76
C ARG A 24 -4.13 -2.96 6.77
N ASN A 25 -3.93 -2.38 7.93
CA ASN A 25 -3.00 -1.28 8.13
C ASN A 25 -1.81 -1.74 8.99
N TYR A 26 -0.60 -1.47 8.51
CA TYR A 26 0.65 -1.75 9.20
C TYR A 26 1.35 -0.43 9.52
N PRO A 27 1.28 0.06 10.78
CA PRO A 27 2.11 1.18 11.21
C PRO A 27 3.60 0.80 11.13
N LEU A 28 4.40 1.65 10.48
CA LEU A 28 5.82 1.36 10.21
C LEU A 28 6.78 1.99 11.23
N ASP A 29 6.28 2.39 12.40
CA ASP A 29 7.05 3.10 13.42
C ASP A 29 7.90 2.21 14.34
N ALA A 30 7.59 0.92 14.40
CA ALA A 30 8.22 0.00 15.33
C ALA A 30 9.65 -0.41 14.94
N LYS A 31 10.01 -0.34 13.66
CA LYS A 31 11.32 -0.77 13.14
C LYS A 31 11.63 -0.14 11.78
N ASN A 32 12.89 -0.20 11.39
CA ASN A 32 13.36 0.43 10.15
C ASN A 32 13.29 -0.49 8.93
N LEU A 33 13.03 -1.79 9.10
CA LEU A 33 12.96 -2.74 8.00
C LEU A 33 11.75 -3.66 8.17
N TRP A 34 10.93 -3.75 7.12
CA TRP A 34 9.71 -4.54 7.06
C TRP A 34 9.74 -5.46 5.86
N ARG A 35 9.91 -6.77 6.10
CA ARG A 35 9.88 -7.79 5.05
C ARG A 35 8.47 -8.08 4.64
N ILE A 36 8.27 -8.18 3.32
CA ILE A 36 6.96 -8.41 2.69
C ILE A 36 7.03 -9.72 1.90
N GLY A 37 6.08 -10.59 2.10
CA GLY A 37 6.01 -11.81 1.32
C GLY A 37 4.84 -12.69 1.68
N ARG A 38 4.69 -13.76 0.91
CA ARG A 38 3.61 -14.71 1.13
C ARG A 38 3.84 -15.49 2.42
N LYS A 39 2.78 -15.60 3.21
CA LYS A 39 2.76 -16.41 4.42
C LYS A 39 3.18 -17.86 4.15
N ASN A 40 4.18 -18.32 4.87
CA ASN A 40 4.64 -19.71 4.85
C ASN A 40 5.48 -20.01 6.10
N PRO A 41 5.61 -21.31 6.50
CA PRO A 41 6.34 -21.70 7.72
C PRO A 41 7.85 -21.47 7.66
N GLU A 42 8.43 -21.32 6.46
CA GLU A 42 9.89 -21.31 6.25
C GLU A 42 10.47 -19.91 6.16
N THR A 43 9.63 -18.87 6.02
CA THR A 43 10.08 -17.49 5.89
C THR A 43 9.36 -16.60 6.88
N GLU A 44 10.13 -15.81 7.60
CA GLU A 44 9.60 -14.76 8.47
C GLU A 44 9.42 -13.49 7.67
N ASN A 45 8.18 -13.14 7.40
CA ASN A 45 7.80 -11.83 6.88
C ASN A 45 7.12 -11.02 7.97
N ASP A 46 7.33 -9.73 7.95
CA ASP A 46 6.67 -8.80 8.88
C ASP A 46 5.28 -8.43 8.40
N ILE A 47 5.13 -8.38 7.08
CA ILE A 47 3.88 -8.17 6.38
C ILE A 47 3.61 -9.43 5.57
N GLU A 48 2.80 -10.30 6.14
CA GLU A 48 2.42 -11.57 5.53
C GLU A 48 1.20 -11.39 4.63
N LEU A 49 1.34 -11.81 3.38
CA LEU A 49 0.30 -11.79 2.36
C LEU A 49 -0.15 -13.23 2.06
N GLU A 50 -1.42 -13.41 1.74
CA GLU A 50 -1.99 -14.74 1.52
C GLU A 50 -2.08 -15.11 0.04
N SER A 51 -2.04 -14.11 -0.84
CA SER A 51 -2.18 -14.33 -2.27
C SER A 51 -1.02 -15.15 -2.86
N LYS A 52 -1.36 -16.14 -3.68
CA LYS A 52 -0.40 -17.03 -4.32
C LYS A 52 0.48 -16.34 -5.37
N ILE A 53 0.05 -15.18 -5.89
CA ILE A 53 0.84 -14.38 -6.82
C ILE A 53 2.03 -13.70 -6.14
N VAL A 54 2.02 -13.60 -4.82
CA VAL A 54 3.10 -13.03 -4.02
C VAL A 54 4.15 -14.10 -3.74
N SER A 55 5.42 -13.78 -3.97
CA SER A 55 6.54 -14.66 -3.62
C SER A 55 6.74 -14.73 -2.11
N ARG A 56 7.28 -15.84 -1.60
CA ARG A 56 7.57 -16.03 -0.16
C ARG A 56 8.48 -14.94 0.40
N LYS A 57 9.48 -14.52 -0.39
CA LYS A 57 10.28 -13.31 -0.18
C LYS A 57 9.98 -12.42 -1.38
N HIS A 58 9.15 -11.41 -1.21
CA HIS A 58 8.69 -10.59 -2.31
C HIS A 58 9.47 -9.28 -2.41
N GLY A 59 9.63 -8.60 -1.30
CA GLY A 59 10.36 -7.37 -1.17
C GLY A 59 10.44 -6.92 0.27
N TYR A 60 10.91 -5.71 0.49
CA TYR A 60 10.94 -5.10 1.82
C TYR A 60 10.84 -3.57 1.72
N ILE A 61 10.36 -2.97 2.80
CA ILE A 61 10.37 -1.53 2.99
C ILE A 61 11.40 -1.21 4.06
N GLN A 62 12.23 -0.21 3.81
CA GLN A 62 13.29 0.21 4.70
C GLN A 62 13.26 1.72 4.92
N ASN A 63 13.42 2.13 6.19
CA ASN A 63 13.68 3.51 6.55
C ASN A 63 15.18 3.77 6.60
N ILE A 64 15.63 4.78 5.88
CA ILE A 64 17.02 5.25 5.88
C ILE A 64 16.97 6.75 6.13
N ASP A 65 17.49 7.20 7.25
CA ASP A 65 17.56 8.62 7.64
C ASP A 65 16.20 9.36 7.58
N GLY A 66 15.13 8.65 7.93
CA GLY A 66 13.77 9.20 7.95
C GLY A 66 13.03 9.09 6.61
N GLU A 67 13.65 8.60 5.57
CA GLU A 67 13.06 8.36 4.27
C GLU A 67 12.78 6.88 4.06
N TRP A 68 11.65 6.57 3.42
CA TRP A 68 11.23 5.19 3.19
C TRP A 68 11.49 4.77 1.75
N TYR A 69 11.95 3.55 1.62
CA TYR A 69 12.29 2.93 0.33
C TYR A 69 11.68 1.54 0.23
N TYR A 70 11.20 1.20 -0.94
CA TYR A 70 10.85 -0.18 -1.28
C TYR A 70 11.96 -0.81 -2.11
N VAL A 71 12.28 -2.06 -1.82
CA VAL A 71 13.26 -2.86 -2.56
C VAL A 71 12.62 -4.19 -2.96
N GLU A 72 12.64 -4.47 -4.25
CA GLU A 72 12.19 -5.72 -4.82
C GLU A 72 13.22 -6.82 -4.54
N SER A 73 12.78 -8.05 -4.19
CA SER A 73 13.67 -9.18 -3.84
C SER A 73 13.77 -10.25 -4.94
N GLY A 74 13.46 -9.90 -6.18
CA GLY A 74 13.46 -10.86 -7.30
C GLY A 74 12.25 -11.78 -7.26
N SER A 75 11.09 -11.25 -6.97
CA SER A 75 9.84 -12.00 -6.95
C SER A 75 9.42 -12.47 -8.33
N LEU A 76 8.63 -13.55 -8.39
CA LEU A 76 8.23 -14.17 -9.65
C LEU A 76 7.43 -13.23 -10.57
N ASN A 77 6.46 -12.54 -10.00
CA ASN A 77 5.57 -11.64 -10.75
C ASN A 77 6.06 -10.19 -10.78
N GLY A 78 7.00 -9.83 -9.88
CA GLY A 78 7.49 -8.48 -9.71
C GLY A 78 6.48 -7.55 -9.04
N THR A 79 6.88 -6.32 -8.86
CA THR A 79 6.08 -5.25 -8.27
C THR A 79 5.96 -4.09 -9.25
N TYR A 80 4.77 -3.50 -9.31
CA TYR A 80 4.52 -2.25 -10.03
C TYR A 80 4.50 -1.09 -9.02
N TYR A 81 5.30 -0.09 -9.27
CA TYR A 81 5.32 1.17 -8.53
C TYR A 81 4.59 2.25 -9.32
N ASN A 82 3.50 2.77 -8.79
CA ASN A 82 2.65 3.76 -9.46
C ASN A 82 2.32 3.41 -10.91
N GLY A 83 2.03 2.12 -11.16
CA GLY A 83 1.67 1.60 -12.48
C GLY A 83 2.82 1.17 -13.38
N LYS A 84 4.08 1.44 -12.99
CA LYS A 84 5.27 1.03 -13.76
C LYS A 84 5.97 -0.14 -13.06
N LYS A 85 6.24 -1.20 -13.80
CA LYS A 85 6.95 -2.37 -13.26
C LYS A 85 8.38 -1.99 -12.86
N ILE A 86 8.77 -2.36 -11.65
CA ILE A 86 10.14 -2.21 -11.17
C ILE A 86 11.02 -3.19 -11.95
N ALA A 87 12.05 -2.68 -12.60
CA ALA A 87 12.97 -3.46 -13.40
C ALA A 87 14.35 -3.54 -12.73
N MET A 88 15.10 -4.57 -13.06
CA MET A 88 16.54 -4.62 -12.73
C MET A 88 17.29 -3.58 -13.54
N ASN A 89 18.35 -3.05 -12.94
CA ASN A 89 19.33 -2.22 -13.63
C ASN A 89 20.26 -3.08 -14.51
N GLU A 90 21.21 -2.43 -15.18
CA GLU A 90 22.19 -3.10 -16.05
C GLU A 90 23.08 -4.12 -15.31
N ASN A 91 23.21 -3.99 -14.00
CA ASN A 91 23.98 -4.90 -13.14
C ASN A 91 23.14 -6.08 -12.61
N SER A 92 21.92 -6.27 -13.09
CA SER A 92 20.96 -7.26 -12.61
C SER A 92 20.56 -7.11 -11.13
N GLU A 93 20.55 -5.87 -10.65
CA GLU A 93 20.14 -5.50 -9.30
C GLU A 93 18.87 -4.63 -9.34
N TYR A 94 18.03 -4.75 -8.33
CA TYR A 94 16.87 -3.86 -8.13
C TYR A 94 17.32 -2.62 -7.37
N GLU A 95 17.02 -1.47 -7.93
CA GLU A 95 17.23 -0.20 -7.24
C GLU A 95 16.14 0.04 -6.21
N ALA A 96 16.53 0.64 -5.09
CA ALA A 96 15.59 1.06 -4.08
C ALA A 96 14.68 2.19 -4.62
N VAL A 97 13.38 2.02 -4.50
CA VAL A 97 12.40 3.03 -4.92
C VAL A 97 12.01 3.86 -3.71
N LYS A 98 12.30 5.16 -3.73
CA LYS A 98 11.87 6.08 -2.67
C LYS A 98 10.34 6.20 -2.66
N LEU A 99 9.74 6.02 -1.49
CA LEU A 99 8.31 6.11 -1.28
C LEU A 99 7.89 7.49 -0.80
N SER A 100 6.82 8.00 -1.38
CA SER A 100 6.15 9.24 -1.01
C SER A 100 4.71 8.97 -0.58
N ASN A 101 4.11 9.89 0.16
CA ASN A 101 2.73 9.76 0.61
C ASN A 101 1.77 9.53 -0.57
N GLY A 102 0.96 8.47 -0.47
CA GLY A 102 0.01 8.08 -1.50
C GLY A 102 0.57 7.15 -2.59
N ASP A 103 1.84 6.79 -2.53
CA ASP A 103 2.42 5.85 -3.50
C ASP A 103 1.80 4.46 -3.39
N ILE A 104 1.64 3.82 -4.55
CA ILE A 104 1.01 2.52 -4.68
C ILE A 104 2.02 1.51 -5.21
N LEU A 105 2.24 0.47 -4.43
CA LEU A 105 2.89 -0.76 -4.88
C LEU A 105 1.80 -1.77 -5.22
N ARG A 106 1.88 -2.39 -6.38
CA ARG A 106 0.93 -3.41 -6.82
C ARG A 106 1.66 -4.67 -7.22
N VAL A 107 1.22 -5.79 -6.67
CA VAL A 107 1.58 -7.12 -7.17
C VAL A 107 0.42 -7.63 -7.99
N ASP A 108 0.68 -8.02 -9.21
CA ASP A 108 -0.32 -8.54 -10.14
C ASP A 108 0.21 -9.76 -10.88
N SER A 109 -0.67 -10.51 -11.50
CA SER A 109 -0.34 -11.64 -12.35
C SER A 109 -1.01 -11.48 -13.70
N ASP A 110 -0.27 -11.75 -14.76
CA ASP A 110 -0.80 -11.80 -16.11
C ASP A 110 -1.74 -13.00 -16.34
N ASN A 111 -1.79 -13.92 -15.37
CA ASN A 111 -2.68 -15.07 -15.44
C ASN A 111 -4.10 -14.67 -15.05
N LEU A 112 -4.97 -14.58 -16.06
CA LEU A 112 -6.36 -14.16 -15.91
C LEU A 112 -7.32 -15.29 -15.50
N GLU A 113 -6.83 -16.54 -15.34
CA GLU A 113 -7.69 -17.70 -15.09
C GLU A 113 -8.36 -17.68 -13.72
N ASN A 114 -7.75 -17.00 -12.74
CA ASN A 114 -8.32 -16.91 -11.41
C ASN A 114 -8.48 -15.45 -10.91
N PRO A 115 -9.66 -14.84 -11.09
CA PRO A 115 -9.92 -13.46 -10.68
C PRO A 115 -9.70 -13.18 -9.18
N GLU A 116 -9.87 -14.20 -8.33
CA GLU A 116 -9.71 -14.05 -6.87
C GLU A 116 -8.24 -13.88 -6.45
N GLU A 117 -7.31 -14.26 -7.30
CA GLU A 117 -5.88 -14.12 -7.07
C GLU A 117 -5.30 -12.82 -7.63
N ARG A 118 -6.16 -11.95 -8.18
CA ARG A 118 -5.73 -10.69 -8.79
C ARG A 118 -5.45 -9.62 -7.76
N GLY A 119 -4.28 -9.00 -7.92
CA GLY A 119 -3.96 -7.69 -7.41
C GLY A 119 -3.89 -7.59 -5.88
N VAL A 120 -2.68 -7.58 -5.36
CA VAL A 120 -2.42 -7.04 -4.02
C VAL A 120 -2.00 -5.60 -4.20
N LEU A 121 -2.68 -4.68 -3.50
CA LEU A 121 -2.31 -3.28 -3.45
C LEU A 121 -1.72 -2.97 -2.07
N LEU A 122 -0.59 -2.27 -2.09
CA LEU A 122 0.05 -1.74 -0.90
C LEU A 122 0.16 -0.23 -1.09
N ILE A 123 -0.51 0.54 -0.23
CA ILE A 123 -0.51 2.00 -0.30
C ILE A 123 0.34 2.53 0.84
N PHE A 124 1.41 3.23 0.48
CA PHE A 124 2.26 3.89 1.46
C PHE A 124 1.69 5.25 1.85
N THR A 125 1.66 5.56 3.13
CA THR A 125 1.23 6.86 3.63
C THR A 125 2.11 7.33 4.78
N THR A 126 2.43 8.63 4.78
CA THR A 126 3.15 9.33 5.85
C THR A 126 2.23 10.18 6.69
N GLU A 127 1.02 10.41 6.23
CA GLU A 127 -0.01 11.06 7.02
C GLU A 127 -0.65 9.99 7.89
N GLY A 128 -0.48 10.11 9.21
CA GLY A 128 -1.12 9.20 10.15
C GLY A 128 -2.60 9.14 9.82
N ILE A 129 -3.03 8.02 9.27
CA ILE A 129 -4.45 7.73 9.11
C ILE A 129 -4.92 7.41 10.53
N GLY A 130 -5.02 8.46 11.34
CA GLY A 130 -5.75 8.37 12.59
C GLY A 130 -7.12 7.77 12.27
N ASN A 131 -7.80 7.17 13.20
CA ASN A 131 -9.08 6.43 13.14
C ASN A 131 -10.18 6.97 12.18
N GLN A 132 -9.79 7.48 11.01
CA GLN A 132 -10.66 8.12 10.01
C GLN A 132 -11.09 7.17 8.88
N TRP A 133 -10.86 5.87 9.03
CA TRP A 133 -11.46 4.92 8.11
C TRP A 133 -12.97 4.93 8.24
N LYS A 134 -13.64 5.36 7.18
CA LYS A 134 -15.07 5.22 7.07
C LYS A 134 -15.38 3.99 6.23
N THR A 135 -15.86 2.94 6.86
CA THR A 135 -16.39 1.78 6.13
C THR A 135 -17.77 2.13 5.61
N ILE A 136 -17.98 1.95 4.31
CA ILE A 136 -19.25 2.16 3.65
C ILE A 136 -19.73 0.81 3.11
N THR A 137 -20.87 0.35 3.57
CA THR A 137 -21.49 -0.87 3.05
C THR A 137 -22.26 -0.54 1.78
N LEU A 138 -21.87 -1.11 0.66
CA LEU A 138 -22.59 -0.98 -0.60
C LEU A 138 -23.84 -1.87 -0.56
N ARG A 139 -25.02 -1.25 -0.65
CA ARG A 139 -26.31 -1.95 -0.57
C ARG A 139 -27.12 -1.87 -1.87
N LYS A 140 -26.68 -1.07 -2.81
CA LYS A 140 -27.31 -0.85 -4.11
C LYS A 140 -26.55 -1.61 -5.19
N ALA A 141 -27.23 -2.00 -6.24
CA ALA A 141 -26.60 -2.61 -7.40
C ALA A 141 -25.63 -1.61 -8.10
N GLU A 142 -25.94 -0.31 -8.04
CA GLU A 142 -25.09 0.77 -8.51
C GLU A 142 -24.91 1.78 -7.38
N THR A 143 -23.68 2.21 -7.15
CA THR A 143 -23.34 3.18 -6.12
C THR A 143 -22.50 4.28 -6.74
N VAL A 144 -22.99 5.52 -6.71
CA VAL A 144 -22.32 6.67 -7.30
C VAL A 144 -21.39 7.31 -6.26
N PHE A 145 -20.12 7.45 -6.65
CA PHE A 145 -19.10 8.15 -5.88
C PHE A 145 -18.78 9.49 -6.53
N GLY A 146 -18.56 10.51 -5.74
CA GLY A 146 -18.15 11.79 -6.27
C GLY A 146 -18.13 12.91 -5.23
N ARG A 147 -17.80 14.12 -5.70
CA ARG A 147 -17.72 15.30 -4.83
C ARG A 147 -19.10 15.89 -4.50
N ASN A 148 -20.08 15.72 -5.38
CA ASN A 148 -21.43 16.28 -5.15
C ASN A 148 -22.13 15.58 -3.98
N ALA A 149 -22.87 16.36 -3.21
CA ALA A 149 -23.69 15.87 -2.11
C ALA A 149 -24.82 14.91 -2.55
N GLU A 150 -25.15 14.89 -3.84
CA GLU A 150 -26.15 13.99 -4.45
C GLU A 150 -25.59 12.59 -4.73
N CYS A 151 -24.26 12.40 -4.62
CA CYS A 151 -23.63 11.08 -4.76
C CYS A 151 -23.96 10.21 -3.55
N ASP A 152 -24.11 8.90 -3.77
CA ASP A 152 -24.34 7.94 -2.68
C ASP A 152 -23.17 7.93 -1.68
N VAL A 153 -21.96 8.13 -2.20
CA VAL A 153 -20.74 8.32 -1.41
C VAL A 153 -20.10 9.65 -1.79
N THR A 154 -20.20 10.61 -0.89
CA THR A 154 -19.61 11.95 -1.08
C THR A 154 -18.16 11.95 -0.62
N ILE A 155 -17.24 12.35 -1.52
CA ILE A 155 -15.81 12.55 -1.24
C ILE A 155 -15.52 14.03 -1.51
N PRO A 156 -15.50 14.90 -0.48
CA PRO A 156 -15.48 16.37 -0.65
C PRO A 156 -14.06 16.91 -0.91
N LEU A 157 -13.34 16.27 -1.84
CA LEU A 157 -12.00 16.69 -2.23
C LEU A 157 -12.03 17.36 -3.60
N SER A 158 -11.30 18.47 -3.74
CA SER A 158 -11.35 19.31 -4.95
C SER A 158 -10.91 18.61 -6.23
N TYR A 159 -10.06 17.62 -6.14
CA TYR A 159 -9.58 16.83 -7.28
C TYR A 159 -10.46 15.61 -7.62
N ILE A 160 -11.52 15.38 -6.86
CA ILE A 160 -12.55 14.39 -7.20
C ILE A 160 -13.60 15.03 -8.08
N SER A 161 -13.97 14.39 -9.18
CA SER A 161 -15.04 14.85 -10.06
C SER A 161 -16.37 14.92 -9.34
N ALA A 162 -17.29 15.76 -9.82
CA ALA A 162 -18.65 15.89 -9.28
C ALA A 162 -19.37 14.53 -9.19
N ARG A 163 -19.25 13.71 -10.24
CA ARG A 163 -19.55 12.27 -10.26
C ARG A 163 -18.29 11.58 -10.79
N HIS A 164 -17.63 10.81 -9.94
CA HIS A 164 -16.31 10.27 -10.25
C HIS A 164 -16.38 8.85 -10.81
N MET A 165 -17.22 8.01 -10.22
CA MET A 165 -17.43 6.61 -10.63
C MET A 165 -18.81 6.11 -10.18
N VAL A 166 -19.24 5.05 -10.81
CA VAL A 166 -20.47 4.29 -10.49
C VAL A 166 -20.11 2.85 -10.22
#